data_78cb31e52dbaf9d9f1d6cc87a3b6ed91
#
_entry.id   78cb31e52dbaf9d9f1d6cc87a3b6ed91
#
_cell.length_a   1.000
_cell.length_b   1.000
_cell.length_c   1.000
_cell.angle_alpha   90.00
_cell.angle_beta   90.00
_cell.angle_gamma   90.00
#
_symmetry.space_group_name_H-M   'P 1'
#
loop_
_entity.id
_entity.type
_entity.pdbx_description
1 polymer ?
#
loop_
_entity_poly.entity_id
_entity_poly.type
_entity_poly.pdbx_seq_one_letter_code
_entity_poly.pdbx_strand_id
1 'polypeptide(L)'
;MLSGVLAALGAGLLWGLVFVTPLLLPDYPGTMLSFGRYLAFGLIALIPAWFDRRRMTGLRRQDWIAALKLALVGNVIYYATLASAIQLADAPLPTMLIGTLPVVIAICSNWSPHDSSERIAWSKLIMPLLIIFIGLMLVNAAELRHLDGKRSLADYGRGALLALVAVAAWTWYPIMNSRYMKVYTHISSTTWATAQGLATLPLALSGMALSWIFPAIAGGDSYAFPFGPQPEKFILVMLALGLLASWMGTLLWNHASQKLPTSLAGQLIVFETLAALLYTFIYRGSFPGPQILAGIILLCAGVTLAVRAFRPAK
;
A
#
# COMPACT_ATOMS: atom_id res chain seq x y z
N MET A 1 -5.55 -20.40 -8.46
CA MET A 1 -6.42 -19.48 -7.72
C MET A 1 -6.10 -19.45 -6.21
N LEU A 2 -6.10 -20.57 -5.48
CA LEU A 2 -5.84 -20.58 -4.02
C LEU A 2 -4.49 -19.94 -3.65
N SER A 3 -3.40 -20.31 -4.34
CA SER A 3 -2.07 -19.73 -4.08
C SER A 3 -2.03 -18.21 -4.31
N GLY A 4 -2.79 -17.69 -5.27
CA GLY A 4 -2.92 -16.25 -5.50
C GLY A 4 -3.67 -15.53 -4.37
N VAL A 5 -4.76 -16.15 -3.87
CA VAL A 5 -5.50 -15.60 -2.71
C VAL A 5 -4.62 -15.58 -1.47
N LEU A 6 -3.93 -16.69 -1.16
CA LEU A 6 -3.02 -16.74 -0.01
C LEU A 6 -1.89 -15.72 -0.12
N ALA A 7 -1.36 -15.51 -1.33
CA ALA A 7 -0.34 -14.48 -1.57
C ALA A 7 -0.89 -13.06 -1.37
N ALA A 8 -2.11 -12.77 -1.85
CA ALA A 8 -2.75 -11.46 -1.63
C ALA A 8 -3.00 -11.20 -0.14
N LEU A 9 -3.49 -12.20 0.61
CA LEU A 9 -3.68 -12.10 2.06
C LEU A 9 -2.34 -11.91 2.79
N GLY A 10 -1.29 -12.64 2.39
CA GLY A 10 0.06 -12.48 2.93
C GLY A 10 0.63 -11.09 2.66
N ALA A 11 0.44 -10.56 1.45
CA ALA A 11 0.82 -9.18 1.13
C ALA A 11 0.09 -8.17 2.03
N GLY A 12 -1.22 -8.34 2.22
CA GLY A 12 -2.03 -7.49 3.10
C GLY A 12 -1.55 -7.52 4.56
N LEU A 13 -1.21 -8.71 5.11
CA LEU A 13 -0.61 -8.81 6.44
C LEU A 13 0.67 -7.99 6.56
N LEU A 14 1.57 -8.12 5.60
CA LEU A 14 2.84 -7.39 5.61
C LEU A 14 2.65 -5.88 5.43
N TRP A 15 1.70 -5.47 4.58
CA TRP A 15 1.41 -4.05 4.34
C TRP A 15 0.70 -3.38 5.52
N GLY A 16 -0.07 -4.12 6.31
CA GLY A 16 -0.64 -3.59 7.55
C GLY A 16 0.39 -3.01 8.52
N LEU A 17 1.66 -3.49 8.51
CA LEU A 17 2.76 -2.95 9.31
C LEU A 17 3.06 -1.47 9.02
N VAL A 18 2.76 -1.01 7.81
CA VAL A 18 3.03 0.36 7.36
C VAL A 18 2.25 1.39 8.17
N PHE A 19 1.03 1.04 8.59
CA PHE A 19 0.15 1.93 9.36
C PHE A 19 0.57 2.09 10.83
N VAL A 20 1.31 1.15 11.37
CA VAL A 20 1.85 1.22 12.75
C VAL A 20 3.15 2.02 12.80
N THR A 21 3.84 2.16 11.69
CA THR A 21 5.13 2.86 11.62
C THR A 21 5.09 4.30 12.15
N PRO A 22 4.12 5.17 11.80
CA PRO A 22 4.03 6.51 12.34
C PRO A 22 3.79 6.53 13.86
N LEU A 23 3.17 5.48 14.42
CA LEU A 23 2.99 5.33 15.87
C LEU A 23 4.30 4.95 16.57
N LEU A 24 5.15 4.17 15.90
CA LEU A 24 6.46 3.77 16.41
C LEU A 24 7.48 4.91 16.31
N LEU A 25 7.34 5.79 15.32
CA LEU A 25 8.28 6.88 14.99
C LEU A 25 7.51 8.22 14.86
N PRO A 26 6.87 8.70 15.93
CA PRO A 26 6.00 9.89 15.88
C PRO A 26 6.77 11.18 15.55
N ASP A 27 8.07 11.23 15.91
CA ASP A 27 8.92 12.40 15.71
C ASP A 27 9.48 12.49 14.28
N TYR A 28 9.10 11.56 13.37
CA TYR A 28 9.58 11.52 12.01
C TYR A 28 8.53 11.98 11.01
N PRO A 29 8.87 12.95 10.14
CA PRO A 29 7.98 13.34 9.05
C PRO A 29 7.62 12.17 8.14
N GLY A 30 6.38 12.14 7.64
CA GLY A 30 5.92 11.07 6.75
C GLY A 30 6.75 10.92 5.47
N THR A 31 7.31 12.02 4.95
CA THR A 31 8.25 12.01 3.82
C THR A 31 9.51 11.23 4.16
N MET A 32 10.07 11.43 5.36
CA MET A 32 11.28 10.73 5.81
C MET A 32 11.01 9.25 6.07
N LEU A 33 9.84 8.90 6.61
CA LEU A 33 9.40 7.50 6.73
C LEU A 33 9.30 6.83 5.34
N SER A 34 8.80 7.57 4.35
CA SER A 34 8.72 7.08 2.97
C SER A 34 10.12 6.84 2.38
N PHE A 35 10.98 7.85 2.42
CA PHE A 35 12.33 7.73 1.84
C PHE A 35 13.17 6.66 2.56
N GLY A 36 13.12 6.60 3.89
CA GLY A 36 13.82 5.58 4.67
C GLY A 36 13.36 4.15 4.33
N ARG A 37 12.04 3.91 4.27
CA ARG A 37 11.47 2.62 3.88
C ARG A 37 11.93 2.20 2.48
N TYR A 38 11.88 3.11 1.52
CA TYR A 38 12.19 2.80 0.13
C TYR A 38 13.69 2.77 -0.15
N LEU A 39 14.50 3.47 0.64
CA LEU A 39 15.95 3.27 0.67
C LEU A 39 16.29 1.85 1.13
N ALA A 40 15.70 1.41 2.25
CA ALA A 40 15.88 0.05 2.75
C ALA A 40 15.40 -1.00 1.73
N PHE A 41 14.23 -0.79 1.09
CA PHE A 41 13.73 -1.68 0.04
C PHE A 41 14.74 -1.83 -1.10
N GLY A 42 15.26 -0.72 -1.60
CA GLY A 42 16.23 -0.73 -2.70
C GLY A 42 17.55 -1.41 -2.33
N LEU A 43 18.08 -1.14 -1.12
CA LEU A 43 19.29 -1.78 -0.62
C LEU A 43 19.12 -3.28 -0.42
N ILE A 44 17.99 -3.72 0.14
CA ILE A 44 17.65 -5.14 0.31
C ILE A 44 17.53 -5.82 -1.06
N ALA A 45 16.96 -5.15 -2.05
CA ALA A 45 16.79 -5.68 -3.41
C ALA A 45 18.14 -5.97 -4.11
N LEU A 46 19.26 -5.36 -3.69
CA LEU A 46 20.58 -5.68 -4.21
C LEU A 46 20.98 -7.15 -3.94
N ILE A 47 20.55 -7.71 -2.81
CA ILE A 47 20.88 -9.08 -2.43
C ILE A 47 20.25 -10.08 -3.41
N PRO A 48 18.90 -10.15 -3.57
CA PRO A 48 18.31 -11.05 -4.55
C PRO A 48 18.71 -10.72 -5.99
N ALA A 49 19.00 -9.46 -6.33
CA ALA A 49 19.51 -9.09 -7.65
C ALA A 49 20.86 -9.72 -7.95
N TRP A 50 21.75 -9.79 -6.96
CA TRP A 50 23.05 -10.44 -7.10
C TRP A 50 22.92 -11.95 -7.34
N PHE A 51 22.05 -12.62 -6.57
CA PHE A 51 21.82 -14.05 -6.73
C PHE A 51 21.08 -14.41 -8.04
N ASP A 52 20.18 -13.55 -8.50
CA ASP A 52 19.38 -13.75 -9.72
C ASP A 52 19.87 -12.87 -10.90
N ARG A 53 21.16 -12.53 -10.90
CA ARG A 53 21.75 -11.61 -11.88
C ARG A 53 21.47 -11.99 -13.34
N ARG A 54 21.41 -13.30 -13.65
CA ARG A 54 21.10 -13.77 -15.01
C ARG A 54 19.71 -13.34 -15.47
N ARG A 55 18.69 -13.39 -14.60
CA ARG A 55 17.35 -12.92 -14.93
C ARG A 55 17.27 -11.39 -14.92
N MET A 56 18.00 -10.75 -14.00
CA MET A 56 18.05 -9.29 -13.94
C MET A 56 18.67 -8.68 -15.20
N THR A 57 19.74 -9.26 -15.74
CA THR A 57 20.36 -8.84 -17.02
C THR A 57 19.50 -9.14 -18.23
N GLY A 58 18.54 -10.07 -18.12
CA GLY A 58 17.54 -10.38 -19.14
C GLY A 58 16.42 -9.35 -19.25
N LEU A 59 16.26 -8.46 -18.25
CA LEU A 59 15.26 -7.41 -18.28
C LEU A 59 15.61 -6.36 -19.35
N ARG A 60 14.62 -6.00 -20.16
CA ARG A 60 14.76 -5.01 -21.24
C ARG A 60 14.60 -3.58 -20.68
N ARG A 61 15.00 -2.58 -21.44
CA ARG A 61 14.82 -1.17 -21.09
C ARG A 61 13.35 -0.83 -20.75
N GLN A 62 12.40 -1.41 -21.47
CA GLN A 62 10.97 -1.22 -21.22
C GLN A 62 10.55 -1.74 -19.85
N ASP A 63 11.14 -2.83 -19.36
CA ASP A 63 10.85 -3.44 -18.07
C ASP A 63 11.33 -2.51 -16.94
N TRP A 64 12.53 -1.94 -17.09
CA TRP A 64 13.07 -0.94 -16.16
C TRP A 64 12.25 0.35 -16.13
N ILE A 65 11.77 0.82 -17.29
CA ILE A 65 10.89 2.00 -17.35
C ILE A 65 9.55 1.70 -16.66
N ALA A 66 8.99 0.51 -16.86
CA ALA A 66 7.77 0.09 -16.19
C ALA A 66 7.98 -0.02 -14.66
N ALA A 67 9.08 -0.65 -14.22
CA ALA A 67 9.45 -0.73 -12.80
C ALA A 67 9.63 0.66 -12.18
N LEU A 68 10.30 1.59 -12.88
CA LEU A 68 10.50 2.96 -12.42
C LEU A 68 9.18 3.72 -12.29
N LYS A 69 8.26 3.60 -13.26
CA LYS A 69 6.93 4.23 -13.19
C LYS A 69 6.11 3.68 -12.03
N LEU A 70 6.12 2.36 -11.83
CA LEU A 70 5.44 1.71 -10.72
C LEU A 70 6.04 2.12 -9.37
N ALA A 71 7.38 2.19 -9.28
CA ALA A 71 8.09 2.65 -8.09
C ALA A 71 7.79 4.12 -7.78
N LEU A 72 7.80 5.00 -8.77
CA LEU A 72 7.53 6.41 -8.57
C LEU A 72 6.09 6.64 -8.07
N VAL A 73 5.10 6.08 -8.78
CA VAL A 73 3.69 6.33 -8.47
C VAL A 73 3.21 5.49 -7.29
N GLY A 74 3.44 4.17 -7.33
CA GLY A 74 2.91 3.23 -6.34
C GLY A 74 3.68 3.21 -5.02
N ASN A 75 4.94 3.62 -5.01
CA ASN A 75 5.75 3.67 -3.80
C ASN A 75 5.93 5.12 -3.33
N VAL A 76 6.73 5.92 -4.04
CA VAL A 76 7.18 7.22 -3.53
C VAL A 76 6.05 8.23 -3.43
N ILE A 77 5.30 8.48 -4.52
CA ILE A 77 4.19 9.45 -4.51
C ILE A 77 3.10 8.98 -3.56
N TYR A 78 2.69 7.70 -3.65
CA TYR A 78 1.67 7.14 -2.78
C TYR A 78 1.99 7.36 -1.29
N TYR A 79 3.14 6.88 -0.85
CA TYR A 79 3.43 6.89 0.59
C TYR A 79 3.81 8.27 1.11
N ALA A 80 4.48 9.10 0.31
CA ALA A 80 4.76 10.49 0.67
C ALA A 80 3.46 11.30 0.82
N THR A 81 2.51 11.15 -0.11
CA THR A 81 1.23 11.85 -0.04
C THR A 81 0.33 11.33 1.09
N LEU A 82 0.29 10.01 1.30
CA LEU A 82 -0.46 9.40 2.41
C LEU A 82 0.08 9.85 3.77
N ALA A 83 1.39 9.75 3.97
CA ALA A 83 2.00 10.13 5.23
C ALA A 83 1.84 11.63 5.54
N SER A 84 2.02 12.50 4.53
CA SER A 84 1.77 13.93 4.66
C SER A 84 0.29 14.25 4.90
N ALA A 85 -0.63 13.51 4.28
CA ALA A 85 -2.06 13.64 4.53
C ALA A 85 -2.42 13.34 6.00
N ILE A 86 -1.83 12.27 6.57
CA ILE A 86 -2.01 11.89 7.97
C ILE A 86 -1.50 13.00 8.90
N GLN A 87 -0.38 13.61 8.58
CA GLN A 87 0.18 14.69 9.39
C GLN A 87 -0.67 15.97 9.34
N LEU A 88 -1.26 16.31 8.19
CA LEU A 88 -2.07 17.52 8.00
C LEU A 88 -3.52 17.37 8.49
N ALA A 89 -4.18 16.27 8.14
CA ALA A 89 -5.62 16.08 8.39
C ALA A 89 -5.92 15.15 9.56
N ASP A 90 -4.87 14.65 10.25
CA ASP A 90 -4.95 13.55 11.21
C ASP A 90 -5.32 12.19 10.56
N ALA A 91 -5.07 11.09 11.28
CA ALA A 91 -5.17 9.75 10.73
C ALA A 91 -6.57 9.36 10.19
N PRO A 92 -7.70 9.74 10.81
CA PRO A 92 -9.01 9.22 10.42
C PRO A 92 -9.42 9.55 8.99
N LEU A 93 -9.25 10.78 8.52
CA LEU A 93 -9.68 11.16 7.17
C LEU A 93 -8.86 10.46 6.07
N PRO A 94 -7.51 10.49 6.07
CA PRO A 94 -6.73 9.75 5.09
C PRO A 94 -6.99 8.24 5.14
N THR A 95 -7.12 7.66 6.33
CA THR A 95 -7.43 6.23 6.49
C THR A 95 -8.80 5.88 5.90
N MET A 96 -9.81 6.76 6.09
CA MET A 96 -11.13 6.57 5.50
C MET A 96 -11.05 6.57 3.96
N LEU A 97 -10.32 7.51 3.37
CA LEU A 97 -10.18 7.60 1.92
C LEU A 97 -9.41 6.40 1.36
N ILE A 98 -8.28 6.02 1.97
CA ILE A 98 -7.51 4.83 1.58
C ILE A 98 -8.33 3.55 1.77
N GLY A 99 -9.15 3.47 2.80
CA GLY A 99 -10.07 2.35 3.02
C GLY A 99 -11.05 2.11 1.87
N THR A 100 -11.29 3.09 0.99
CA THR A 100 -12.13 2.91 -0.21
C THR A 100 -11.43 2.16 -1.36
N LEU A 101 -10.10 1.99 -1.30
CA LEU A 101 -9.30 1.36 -2.36
C LEU A 101 -9.84 0.02 -2.86
N PRO A 102 -10.26 -0.93 -2.01
CA PRO A 102 -10.79 -2.21 -2.50
C PRO A 102 -11.98 -2.03 -3.45
N VAL A 103 -12.84 -1.06 -3.16
CA VAL A 103 -14.01 -0.73 -3.99
C VAL A 103 -13.57 -0.02 -5.27
N VAL A 104 -12.73 1.02 -5.14
CA VAL A 104 -12.27 1.83 -6.27
C VAL A 104 -11.46 1.00 -7.26
N ILE A 105 -10.53 0.17 -6.80
CA ILE A 105 -9.72 -0.70 -7.66
C ILE A 105 -10.60 -1.72 -8.38
N ALA A 106 -11.56 -2.35 -7.69
CA ALA A 106 -12.46 -3.32 -8.29
C ALA A 106 -13.33 -2.67 -9.39
N ILE A 107 -13.84 -1.47 -9.15
CA ILE A 107 -14.61 -0.71 -10.15
C ILE A 107 -13.72 -0.32 -11.34
N CYS A 108 -12.57 0.33 -11.10
CA CYS A 108 -11.68 0.79 -12.16
C CYS A 108 -11.12 -0.35 -13.00
N SER A 109 -10.75 -1.49 -12.37
CA SER A 109 -10.27 -2.65 -13.09
C SER A 109 -11.35 -3.30 -13.96
N ASN A 110 -12.61 -3.29 -13.51
CA ASN A 110 -13.72 -3.86 -14.25
C ASN A 110 -14.17 -2.98 -15.44
N TRP A 111 -13.92 -1.68 -15.36
CA TRP A 111 -14.18 -0.74 -16.47
C TRP A 111 -13.09 -0.72 -17.54
N SER A 112 -11.92 -1.26 -17.26
CA SER A 112 -10.79 -1.16 -18.19
C SER A 112 -11.03 -1.94 -19.49
N PRO A 113 -10.91 -1.33 -20.68
CA PRO A 113 -11.20 -1.97 -21.95
C PRO A 113 -10.17 -3.03 -22.39
N HIS A 114 -9.03 -3.15 -21.70
CA HIS A 114 -7.91 -4.02 -22.14
C HIS A 114 -8.09 -5.50 -21.79
N ASP A 115 -9.08 -5.86 -20.93
CA ASP A 115 -9.29 -7.22 -20.46
C ASP A 115 -10.76 -7.59 -20.42
N SER A 116 -11.39 -7.72 -21.60
CA SER A 116 -12.78 -8.17 -21.70
C SER A 116 -12.99 -9.58 -21.12
N SER A 117 -11.96 -10.44 -21.13
CA SER A 117 -11.99 -11.78 -20.54
C SER A 117 -11.99 -11.80 -19.00
N GLU A 118 -11.52 -10.74 -18.36
CA GLU A 118 -11.52 -10.60 -16.89
C GLU A 118 -12.72 -9.81 -16.34
N ARG A 119 -13.59 -9.31 -17.22
CA ARG A 119 -14.80 -8.60 -16.79
C ARG A 119 -15.74 -9.54 -16.06
N ILE A 120 -16.19 -9.07 -14.91
CA ILE A 120 -17.17 -9.77 -14.10
C ILE A 120 -18.48 -9.03 -14.17
N ALA A 121 -19.57 -9.79 -14.25
CA ALA A 121 -20.90 -9.22 -14.23
C ALA A 121 -21.09 -8.37 -12.96
N TRP A 122 -21.55 -7.13 -13.13
CA TRP A 122 -21.79 -6.20 -12.02
C TRP A 122 -22.68 -6.80 -10.94
N SER A 123 -23.64 -7.66 -11.31
CA SER A 123 -24.49 -8.39 -10.38
C SER A 123 -23.73 -9.24 -9.36
N LYS A 124 -22.53 -9.74 -9.73
CA LYS A 124 -21.66 -10.52 -8.83
C LYS A 124 -20.73 -9.63 -7.99
N LEU A 125 -20.43 -8.41 -8.45
CA LEU A 125 -19.52 -7.47 -7.79
C LEU A 125 -20.22 -6.57 -6.77
N ILE A 126 -21.43 -6.11 -7.06
CA ILE A 126 -22.12 -5.08 -6.28
C ILE A 126 -22.29 -5.50 -4.82
N MET A 127 -22.77 -6.72 -4.56
CA MET A 127 -23.05 -7.17 -3.19
C MET A 127 -21.77 -7.24 -2.31
N PRO A 128 -20.68 -7.91 -2.74
CA PRO A 128 -19.42 -7.88 -1.99
C PRO A 128 -18.89 -6.45 -1.76
N LEU A 129 -18.94 -5.59 -2.79
CA LEU A 129 -18.46 -4.22 -2.70
C LEU A 129 -19.28 -3.37 -1.73
N LEU A 130 -20.60 -3.49 -1.72
CA LEU A 130 -21.46 -2.78 -0.77
C LEU A 130 -21.17 -3.21 0.67
N ILE A 131 -21.00 -4.51 0.92
CA ILE A 131 -20.69 -5.03 2.25
C ILE A 131 -19.32 -4.53 2.72
N ILE A 132 -18.30 -4.56 1.85
CA ILE A 132 -16.98 -4.00 2.14
C ILE A 132 -17.10 -2.51 2.44
N PHE A 133 -17.81 -1.75 1.60
CA PHE A 133 -17.99 -0.30 1.77
C PHE A 133 -18.68 0.04 3.09
N ILE A 134 -19.76 -0.65 3.46
CA ILE A 134 -20.46 -0.44 4.73
C ILE A 134 -19.53 -0.79 5.90
N GLY A 135 -18.79 -1.90 5.83
CA GLY A 135 -17.80 -2.28 6.84
C GLY A 135 -16.73 -1.22 7.04
N LEU A 136 -16.18 -0.67 5.95
CA LEU A 136 -15.21 0.43 5.97
C LEU A 136 -15.81 1.69 6.59
N MET A 137 -17.05 2.05 6.23
CA MET A 137 -17.73 3.21 6.80
C MET A 137 -17.93 3.08 8.31
N LEU A 138 -18.28 1.90 8.80
CA LEU A 138 -18.44 1.65 10.24
C LEU A 138 -17.12 1.78 11.01
N VAL A 139 -16.05 1.19 10.50
CA VAL A 139 -14.71 1.31 11.11
C VAL A 139 -14.27 2.77 11.14
N ASN A 140 -14.34 3.45 10.01
CA ASN A 140 -13.88 4.82 9.89
C ASN A 140 -14.73 5.81 10.69
N ALA A 141 -16.06 5.63 10.76
CA ALA A 141 -16.94 6.47 11.56
C ALA A 141 -16.66 6.36 13.08
N ALA A 142 -16.16 5.21 13.54
CA ALA A 142 -15.73 5.07 14.92
C ALA A 142 -14.46 5.88 15.22
N GLU A 143 -13.47 5.82 14.31
CA GLU A 143 -12.22 6.59 14.44
C GLU A 143 -12.46 8.11 14.32
N LEU A 144 -13.38 8.56 13.46
CA LEU A 144 -13.74 9.98 13.30
C LEU A 144 -14.26 10.64 14.58
N ARG A 145 -14.85 9.87 15.51
CA ARG A 145 -15.36 10.40 16.78
C ARG A 145 -14.25 10.79 17.77
N HIS A 146 -13.03 10.35 17.53
CA HIS A 146 -11.87 10.67 18.36
C HIS A 146 -11.06 11.86 17.84
N LEU A 147 -11.58 12.61 16.84
CA LEU A 147 -10.93 13.80 16.31
C LEU A 147 -10.95 14.94 17.32
N ASP A 148 -9.79 15.32 17.83
CA ASP A 148 -9.58 16.59 18.52
C ASP A 148 -9.60 17.73 17.50
N GLY A 149 -10.60 18.62 17.59
CA GLY A 149 -10.83 19.73 16.65
C GLY A 149 -9.76 20.84 16.65
N LYS A 150 -8.48 20.48 16.77
CA LYS A 150 -7.34 21.42 16.92
C LYS A 150 -6.70 21.87 15.61
N ARG A 151 -7.13 21.34 14.45
CA ARG A 151 -6.49 21.63 13.15
C ARG A 151 -7.23 22.67 12.35
N SER A 152 -6.48 23.47 11.55
CA SER A 152 -7.10 24.44 10.67
C SER A 152 -7.88 23.76 9.53
N LEU A 153 -8.98 24.41 9.07
CA LEU A 153 -9.75 23.89 7.93
C LEU A 153 -8.90 23.83 6.64
N ALA A 154 -7.90 24.70 6.52
CA ALA A 154 -6.99 24.71 5.38
C ALA A 154 -6.06 23.49 5.39
N ASP A 155 -5.50 23.11 6.55
CA ASP A 155 -4.66 21.93 6.68
C ASP A 155 -5.46 20.66 6.46
N TYR A 156 -6.68 20.61 6.98
CA TYR A 156 -7.60 19.51 6.74
C TYR A 156 -7.92 19.32 5.26
N GLY A 157 -8.20 20.43 4.54
CA GLY A 157 -8.44 20.41 3.09
C GLY A 157 -7.22 19.97 2.27
N ARG A 158 -6.02 20.44 2.63
CA ARG A 158 -4.76 20.01 2.01
C ARG A 158 -4.50 18.53 2.24
N GLY A 159 -4.71 18.06 3.48
CA GLY A 159 -4.59 16.64 3.83
C GLY A 159 -5.57 15.77 3.05
N ALA A 160 -6.82 16.20 2.87
CA ALA A 160 -7.81 15.50 2.05
C ALA A 160 -7.37 15.37 0.59
N LEU A 161 -6.85 16.45 -0.01
CA LEU A 161 -6.33 16.44 -1.38
C LEU A 161 -5.15 15.47 -1.53
N LEU A 162 -4.21 15.47 -0.59
CA LEU A 162 -3.08 14.55 -0.62
C LEU A 162 -3.53 13.09 -0.46
N ALA A 163 -4.53 12.83 0.39
CA ALA A 163 -5.11 11.49 0.52
C ALA A 163 -5.80 11.03 -0.77
N LEU A 164 -6.49 11.93 -1.50
CA LEU A 164 -7.06 11.62 -2.82
C LEU A 164 -5.97 11.29 -3.86
N VAL A 165 -4.85 12.02 -3.84
CA VAL A 165 -3.69 11.68 -4.68
C VAL A 165 -3.14 10.30 -4.33
N ALA A 166 -3.05 9.97 -3.04
CA ALA A 166 -2.63 8.64 -2.58
C ALA A 166 -3.60 7.54 -3.06
N VAL A 167 -4.92 7.77 -2.98
CA VAL A 167 -5.94 6.83 -3.52
C VAL A 167 -5.76 6.64 -5.02
N ALA A 168 -5.58 7.71 -5.78
CA ALA A 168 -5.37 7.63 -7.23
C ALA A 168 -4.08 6.85 -7.57
N ALA A 169 -2.97 7.15 -6.89
CA ALA A 169 -1.69 6.45 -7.08
C ALA A 169 -1.79 4.95 -6.75
N TRP A 170 -2.43 4.62 -5.62
CA TRP A 170 -2.59 3.22 -5.19
C TRP A 170 -3.74 2.49 -5.91
N THR A 171 -4.60 3.18 -6.63
CA THR A 171 -5.53 2.57 -7.59
C THR A 171 -4.83 2.21 -8.88
N TRP A 172 -4.01 3.14 -9.40
CA TRP A 172 -3.27 2.95 -10.63
C TRP A 172 -2.22 1.83 -10.54
N TYR A 173 -1.46 1.78 -9.43
CA TYR A 173 -0.37 0.83 -9.25
C TYR A 173 -0.80 -0.64 -9.40
N PRO A 174 -1.76 -1.19 -8.64
CA PRO A 174 -2.11 -2.61 -8.74
C PRO A 174 -2.71 -2.96 -10.11
N ILE A 175 -3.44 -2.05 -10.75
CA ILE A 175 -4.00 -2.26 -12.08
C ILE A 175 -2.86 -2.37 -13.11
N MET A 176 -1.93 -1.43 -13.12
CA MET A 176 -0.81 -1.44 -14.07
C MET A 176 0.15 -2.59 -13.80
N ASN A 177 0.46 -2.87 -12.52
CA ASN A 177 1.30 -3.99 -12.13
C ASN A 177 0.69 -5.33 -12.56
N SER A 178 -0.60 -5.53 -12.30
CA SER A 178 -1.30 -6.75 -12.71
C SER A 178 -1.28 -6.95 -14.23
N ARG A 179 -1.55 -5.90 -15.00
CA ARG A 179 -1.46 -5.93 -16.46
C ARG A 179 -0.06 -6.33 -16.92
N TYR A 180 0.95 -5.69 -16.35
CA TYR A 180 2.35 -5.97 -16.70
C TYR A 180 2.70 -7.43 -16.44
N MET A 181 2.40 -7.93 -15.26
CA MET A 181 2.69 -9.31 -14.85
C MET A 181 1.94 -10.37 -15.66
N LYS A 182 0.77 -10.05 -16.22
CA LYS A 182 -0.02 -10.95 -17.07
C LYS A 182 0.47 -10.97 -18.51
N VAL A 183 0.96 -9.84 -19.02
CA VAL A 183 1.54 -9.76 -20.37
C VAL A 183 2.93 -10.40 -20.40
N TYR A 184 3.77 -10.15 -19.39
CA TYR A 184 5.16 -10.61 -19.33
C TYR A 184 5.32 -11.79 -18.37
N THR A 185 4.65 -12.90 -18.66
CA THR A 185 4.60 -14.11 -17.80
C THR A 185 5.95 -14.79 -17.60
N HIS A 186 6.95 -14.51 -18.45
CA HIS A 186 8.32 -15.00 -18.31
C HIS A 186 9.09 -14.33 -17.16
N ILE A 187 8.63 -13.15 -16.70
CA ILE A 187 9.23 -12.45 -15.57
C ILE A 187 8.65 -13.03 -14.28
N SER A 188 9.51 -13.61 -13.44
CA SER A 188 9.06 -14.16 -12.15
C SER A 188 8.64 -13.05 -11.17
N SER A 189 7.74 -13.38 -10.25
CA SER A 189 7.30 -12.46 -9.19
C SER A 189 8.47 -11.93 -8.36
N THR A 190 9.48 -12.78 -8.10
CA THR A 190 10.70 -12.41 -7.37
C THR A 190 11.56 -11.42 -8.18
N THR A 191 11.83 -11.74 -9.45
CA THR A 191 12.61 -10.86 -10.34
C THR A 191 11.93 -9.50 -10.47
N TRP A 192 10.60 -9.47 -10.59
CA TRP A 192 9.84 -8.23 -10.71
C TRP A 192 9.82 -7.40 -9.43
N ALA A 193 9.66 -8.03 -8.25
CA ALA A 193 9.76 -7.34 -6.97
C ALA A 193 11.15 -6.74 -6.75
N THR A 194 12.19 -7.50 -7.14
CA THR A 194 13.58 -7.03 -7.08
C THR A 194 13.83 -5.85 -8.03
N ALA A 195 13.31 -5.91 -9.26
CA ALA A 195 13.43 -4.81 -10.22
C ALA A 195 12.73 -3.53 -9.72
N GLN A 196 11.53 -3.66 -9.13
CA GLN A 196 10.83 -2.52 -8.52
C GLN A 196 11.63 -1.95 -7.34
N GLY A 197 12.24 -2.79 -6.49
CA GLY A 197 13.10 -2.34 -5.40
C GLY A 197 14.31 -1.56 -5.90
N LEU A 198 15.03 -2.09 -6.89
CA LEU A 198 16.17 -1.41 -7.51
C LEU A 198 15.77 -0.11 -8.20
N ALA A 199 14.62 -0.07 -8.86
CA ALA A 199 14.11 1.15 -9.49
C ALA A 199 13.68 2.20 -8.45
N THR A 200 13.30 1.78 -7.25
CA THR A 200 12.93 2.67 -6.15
C THR A 200 14.16 3.30 -5.48
N LEU A 201 15.31 2.63 -5.50
CA LEU A 201 16.54 3.09 -4.84
C LEU A 201 16.98 4.51 -5.27
N PRO A 202 17.14 4.82 -6.55
CA PRO A 202 17.54 6.17 -6.96
C PRO A 202 16.49 7.23 -6.59
N LEU A 203 15.20 6.89 -6.58
CA LEU A 203 14.14 7.79 -6.17
C LEU A 203 14.22 8.11 -4.67
N ALA A 204 14.46 7.10 -3.84
CA ALA A 204 14.62 7.26 -2.39
C ALA A 204 15.88 8.06 -2.04
N LEU A 205 17.01 7.76 -2.71
CA LEU A 205 18.27 8.52 -2.55
C LEU A 205 18.09 9.99 -2.95
N SER A 206 17.40 10.25 -4.07
CA SER A 206 17.09 11.61 -4.50
C SER A 206 16.18 12.33 -3.49
N GLY A 207 15.18 11.64 -2.95
CA GLY A 207 14.30 12.19 -1.91
C GLY A 207 15.07 12.55 -0.63
N MET A 208 15.97 11.67 -0.16
CA MET A 208 16.85 11.94 0.98
C MET A 208 17.78 13.14 0.71
N ALA A 209 18.41 13.20 -0.46
CA ALA A 209 19.29 14.30 -0.85
C ALA A 209 18.54 15.64 -0.93
N LEU A 210 17.33 15.63 -1.53
CA LEU A 210 16.48 16.82 -1.58
C LEU A 210 16.02 17.28 -0.20
N SER A 211 15.75 16.35 0.72
CA SER A 211 15.41 16.67 2.10
C SER A 211 16.57 17.35 2.86
N TRP A 212 17.80 17.05 2.46
CA TRP A 212 18.99 17.72 3.00
C TRP A 212 19.12 19.15 2.48
N ILE A 213 18.88 19.35 1.17
CA ILE A 213 18.97 20.69 0.55
C ILE A 213 17.79 21.58 0.97
N PHE A 214 16.62 20.97 1.14
CA PHE A 214 15.37 21.65 1.49
C PHE A 214 14.82 21.08 2.81
N PRO A 215 15.24 21.60 3.98
CA PRO A 215 14.81 21.09 5.29
C PRO A 215 13.30 21.00 5.49
N ALA A 216 12.53 21.87 4.79
CA ALA A 216 11.06 21.82 4.81
C ALA A 216 10.48 20.45 4.37
N ILE A 217 11.19 19.69 3.52
CA ILE A 217 10.80 18.32 3.13
C ILE A 217 10.98 17.34 4.28
N ALA A 218 11.98 17.56 5.14
CA ALA A 218 12.28 16.74 6.30
C ALA A 218 11.54 17.18 7.58
N GLY A 219 10.63 18.15 7.51
CA GLY A 219 9.91 18.67 8.69
C GLY A 219 10.53 19.89 9.33
N GLY A 220 11.46 20.56 8.65
CA GLY A 220 12.13 21.80 9.08
C GLY A 220 13.49 21.59 9.71
N ASP A 221 14.04 22.67 10.25
CA ASP A 221 15.42 22.72 10.77
C ASP A 221 15.65 21.86 12.04
N SER A 222 14.59 21.40 12.67
CA SER A 222 14.65 20.53 13.86
C SER A 222 15.00 19.07 13.54
N TYR A 223 14.96 18.66 12.26
CA TYR A 223 15.26 17.29 11.89
C TYR A 223 16.78 17.03 11.85
N ALA A 224 17.28 16.15 12.72
CA ALA A 224 18.67 15.75 12.77
C ALA A 224 19.00 14.81 11.59
N PHE A 225 19.38 15.39 10.45
CA PHE A 225 19.75 14.63 9.25
C PHE A 225 21.01 13.79 9.51
N PRO A 226 21.17 12.56 8.95
CA PRO A 226 20.26 11.94 7.95
C PRO A 226 19.15 11.06 8.55
N PHE A 227 19.23 10.67 9.81
CA PHE A 227 18.41 9.61 10.39
C PHE A 227 17.52 10.08 11.54
N GLY A 228 17.43 11.39 11.78
CA GLY A 228 16.54 11.99 12.76
C GLY A 228 16.91 11.74 14.23
N PRO A 229 15.96 11.96 15.17
CA PRO A 229 16.24 11.98 16.60
C PRO A 229 16.51 10.60 17.22
N GLN A 230 16.06 9.50 16.58
CA GLN A 230 16.23 8.12 17.07
C GLN A 230 16.79 7.22 15.95
N PRO A 231 18.08 7.41 15.54
CA PRO A 231 18.63 6.80 14.32
C PRO A 231 18.60 5.27 14.35
N GLU A 232 18.93 4.64 15.47
CA GLU A 232 18.94 3.17 15.57
C GLU A 232 17.55 2.58 15.37
N LYS A 233 16.56 3.13 16.06
CA LYS A 233 15.16 2.70 15.94
C LYS A 233 14.61 2.95 14.53
N PHE A 234 14.93 4.11 13.94
CA PHE A 234 14.56 4.43 12.56
C PHE A 234 15.13 3.41 11.58
N ILE A 235 16.45 3.15 11.63
CA ILE A 235 17.12 2.20 10.74
C ILE A 235 16.50 0.80 10.89
N LEU A 236 16.31 0.31 12.12
CA LEU A 236 15.74 -1.01 12.37
C LEU A 236 14.31 -1.12 11.79
N VAL A 237 13.45 -0.13 12.05
CA VAL A 237 12.07 -0.12 11.54
C VAL A 237 12.06 -0.03 10.01
N MET A 238 12.92 0.83 9.42
CA MET A 238 13.00 0.96 7.95
C MET A 238 13.51 -0.32 7.29
N LEU A 239 14.49 -1.01 7.88
CA LEU A 239 14.96 -2.31 7.38
C LEU A 239 13.87 -3.37 7.48
N ALA A 240 13.16 -3.45 8.60
CA ALA A 240 12.04 -4.37 8.75
C ALA A 240 10.94 -4.12 7.72
N LEU A 241 10.55 -2.85 7.52
CA LEU A 241 9.55 -2.49 6.50
C LEU A 241 10.05 -2.68 5.07
N GLY A 242 11.32 -2.36 4.81
CA GLY A 242 11.95 -2.58 3.51
C GLY A 242 11.94 -4.05 3.10
N LEU A 243 12.23 -4.94 4.06
CA LEU A 243 12.18 -6.39 3.83
C LEU A 243 10.74 -6.90 3.76
N LEU A 244 9.97 -6.71 4.83
CA LEU A 244 8.67 -7.37 5.01
C LEU A 244 7.60 -6.70 4.15
N ALA A 245 7.33 -5.42 4.37
CA ALA A 245 6.24 -4.72 3.70
C ALA A 245 6.59 -4.30 2.26
N SER A 246 7.87 -4.08 1.94
CA SER A 246 8.24 -3.67 0.59
C SER A 246 8.67 -4.87 -0.26
N TRP A 247 9.81 -5.53 -0.01
CA TRP A 247 10.27 -6.59 -0.89
C TRP A 247 9.38 -7.84 -0.86
N MET A 248 9.11 -8.40 0.31
CA MET A 248 8.27 -9.61 0.43
C MET A 248 6.81 -9.31 0.09
N GLY A 249 6.26 -8.17 0.56
CA GLY A 249 4.91 -7.75 0.25
C GLY A 249 4.70 -7.59 -1.25
N THR A 250 5.63 -6.91 -1.95
CA THR A 250 5.59 -6.76 -3.41
C THR A 250 5.74 -8.10 -4.14
N LEU A 251 6.60 -9.00 -3.65
CA LEU A 251 6.75 -10.35 -4.22
C LEU A 251 5.43 -11.14 -4.15
N LEU A 252 4.80 -11.15 -2.98
CA LEU A 252 3.52 -11.83 -2.78
C LEU A 252 2.41 -11.21 -3.62
N TRP A 253 2.38 -9.87 -3.70
CA TRP A 253 1.43 -9.15 -4.54
C TRP A 253 1.63 -9.43 -6.04
N ASN A 254 2.87 -9.50 -6.50
CA ASN A 254 3.19 -9.88 -7.88
C ASN A 254 2.70 -11.30 -8.21
N HIS A 255 2.89 -12.24 -7.28
CA HIS A 255 2.37 -13.59 -7.44
C HIS A 255 0.82 -13.61 -7.49
N ALA A 256 0.17 -12.86 -6.61
CA ALA A 256 -1.28 -12.70 -6.65
C ALA A 256 -1.75 -12.09 -7.97
N SER A 257 -1.08 -11.03 -8.45
CA SER A 257 -1.39 -10.33 -9.70
C SER A 257 -1.30 -11.22 -10.93
N GLN A 258 -0.41 -12.22 -10.93
CA GLN A 258 -0.31 -13.22 -12.01
C GLN A 258 -1.43 -14.27 -11.97
N LYS A 259 -1.97 -14.57 -10.78
CA LYS A 259 -2.87 -15.72 -10.55
C LYS A 259 -4.35 -15.32 -10.40
N LEU A 260 -4.63 -14.05 -10.14
CA LEU A 260 -5.98 -13.57 -9.85
C LEU A 260 -6.46 -12.55 -10.88
N PRO A 261 -7.78 -12.49 -11.15
CA PRO A 261 -8.39 -11.33 -11.79
C PRO A 261 -8.08 -10.06 -10.99
N THR A 262 -7.79 -8.96 -11.69
CA THR A 262 -7.37 -7.70 -11.05
C THR A 262 -8.43 -7.15 -10.10
N SER A 263 -9.72 -7.31 -10.45
CA SER A 263 -10.86 -6.90 -9.61
C SER A 263 -10.96 -7.71 -8.31
N LEU A 264 -10.64 -9.01 -8.33
CA LEU A 264 -10.58 -9.83 -7.11
C LEU A 264 -9.37 -9.44 -6.25
N ALA A 265 -8.19 -9.30 -6.87
CA ALA A 265 -6.99 -8.86 -6.16
C ALA A 265 -7.24 -7.50 -5.46
N GLY A 266 -7.91 -6.54 -6.13
CA GLY A 266 -8.31 -5.27 -5.56
C GLY A 266 -9.19 -5.41 -4.30
N GLN A 267 -10.18 -6.31 -4.32
CA GLN A 267 -11.03 -6.55 -3.16
C GLN A 267 -10.27 -7.18 -1.98
N LEU A 268 -9.25 -8.02 -2.25
CA LEU A 268 -8.42 -8.64 -1.22
C LEU A 268 -7.49 -7.63 -0.50
N ILE A 269 -7.28 -6.44 -1.07
CA ILE A 269 -6.54 -5.34 -0.40
C ILE A 269 -7.19 -4.95 0.93
N VAL A 270 -8.50 -5.15 1.10
CA VAL A 270 -9.14 -4.90 2.41
C VAL A 270 -8.46 -5.65 3.56
N PHE A 271 -7.75 -6.73 3.27
CA PHE A 271 -7.03 -7.49 4.29
C PHE A 271 -5.85 -6.70 4.89
N GLU A 272 -5.28 -5.76 4.14
CA GLU A 272 -4.33 -4.77 4.64
C GLU A 272 -4.95 -3.91 5.76
N THR A 273 -6.19 -3.44 5.55
CA THR A 273 -6.93 -2.69 6.57
C THR A 273 -7.19 -3.52 7.82
N LEU A 274 -7.59 -4.78 7.66
CA LEU A 274 -7.81 -5.70 8.79
C LEU A 274 -6.51 -5.94 9.58
N ALA A 275 -5.40 -6.13 8.88
CA ALA A 275 -4.09 -6.30 9.49
C ALA A 275 -3.62 -5.02 10.21
N ALA A 276 -3.82 -3.85 9.59
CA ALA A 276 -3.51 -2.55 10.20
C ALA A 276 -4.28 -2.32 11.50
N LEU A 277 -5.58 -2.62 11.51
CA LEU A 277 -6.41 -2.56 12.71
C LEU A 277 -5.90 -3.51 13.79
N LEU A 278 -5.63 -4.78 13.44
CA LEU A 278 -5.11 -5.77 14.36
C LEU A 278 -3.82 -5.28 15.03
N TYR A 279 -2.85 -4.82 14.23
CA TYR A 279 -1.57 -4.34 14.76
C TYR A 279 -1.72 -3.07 15.61
N THR A 280 -2.61 -2.16 15.22
CA THR A 280 -2.91 -0.95 15.98
C THR A 280 -3.51 -1.28 17.34
N PHE A 281 -4.46 -2.23 17.41
CA PHE A 281 -5.05 -2.65 18.69
C PHE A 281 -4.06 -3.39 19.57
N ILE A 282 -3.20 -4.24 19.01
CA ILE A 282 -2.09 -4.88 19.73
C ILE A 282 -1.15 -3.80 20.30
N TYR A 283 -0.77 -2.81 19.49
CA TYR A 283 0.11 -1.73 19.93
C TYR A 283 -0.50 -0.88 21.06
N ARG A 284 -1.79 -0.55 20.95
CA ARG A 284 -2.52 0.23 21.96
C ARG A 284 -2.88 -0.56 23.22
N GLY A 285 -2.74 -1.88 23.21
CA GLY A 285 -3.18 -2.76 24.31
C GLY A 285 -4.69 -2.67 24.59
N SER A 286 -5.50 -2.37 23.57
CA SER A 286 -6.94 -2.13 23.69
C SER A 286 -7.75 -3.06 22.78
N PHE A 287 -8.99 -3.36 23.17
CA PHE A 287 -9.93 -4.11 22.32
C PHE A 287 -10.75 -3.16 21.46
N PRO A 288 -11.08 -3.56 20.21
CA PRO A 288 -11.96 -2.77 19.35
C PRO A 288 -13.37 -2.65 19.93
N GLY A 289 -13.93 -1.45 19.89
CA GLY A 289 -15.32 -1.21 20.29
C GLY A 289 -16.33 -1.95 19.40
N PRO A 290 -17.61 -2.08 19.84
CA PRO A 290 -18.63 -2.86 19.10
C PRO A 290 -18.83 -2.42 17.65
N GLN A 291 -18.73 -1.12 17.37
CA GLN A 291 -18.89 -0.57 16.03
C GLN A 291 -17.74 -1.02 15.10
N ILE A 292 -16.50 -1.02 15.61
CA ILE A 292 -15.33 -1.47 14.86
C ILE A 292 -15.42 -2.99 14.63
N LEU A 293 -15.83 -3.76 15.64
CA LEU A 293 -16.06 -5.20 15.50
C LEU A 293 -17.10 -5.52 14.43
N ALA A 294 -18.23 -4.80 14.42
CA ALA A 294 -19.25 -4.95 13.38
C ALA A 294 -18.68 -4.66 11.98
N GLY A 295 -17.87 -3.60 11.85
CA GLY A 295 -17.17 -3.27 10.61
C GLY A 295 -16.20 -4.37 10.18
N ILE A 296 -15.39 -4.93 11.07
CA ILE A 296 -14.46 -6.03 10.81
C ILE A 296 -15.22 -7.27 10.31
N ILE A 297 -16.34 -7.64 10.94
CA ILE A 297 -17.17 -8.76 10.52
C ILE A 297 -17.70 -8.54 9.11
N LEU A 298 -18.19 -7.34 8.77
CA LEU A 298 -18.64 -7.01 7.42
C LEU A 298 -17.51 -7.06 6.40
N LEU A 299 -16.31 -6.57 6.74
CA LEU A 299 -15.14 -6.66 5.87
C LEU A 299 -14.79 -8.12 5.57
N CYS A 300 -14.73 -8.97 6.58
CA CYS A 300 -14.48 -10.41 6.42
C CYS A 300 -15.57 -11.10 5.58
N ALA A 301 -16.84 -10.77 5.81
CA ALA A 301 -17.96 -11.30 5.04
C ALA A 301 -17.89 -10.87 3.57
N GLY A 302 -17.65 -9.57 3.31
CA GLY A 302 -17.53 -9.03 1.96
C GLY A 302 -16.39 -9.68 1.17
N VAL A 303 -15.21 -9.84 1.76
CA VAL A 303 -14.07 -10.56 1.14
C VAL A 303 -14.42 -12.02 0.86
N THR A 304 -15.06 -12.70 1.80
CA THR A 304 -15.46 -14.10 1.62
C THR A 304 -16.45 -14.25 0.45
N LEU A 305 -17.44 -13.35 0.35
CA LEU A 305 -18.38 -13.31 -0.76
C LEU A 305 -17.68 -12.99 -2.09
N ALA A 306 -16.75 -12.04 -2.09
CA ALA A 306 -15.92 -11.73 -3.24
C ALA A 306 -15.20 -12.97 -3.76
N VAL A 307 -14.42 -13.65 -2.91
CA VAL A 307 -13.69 -14.86 -3.29
C VAL A 307 -14.63 -15.95 -3.83
N ARG A 308 -15.81 -16.11 -3.25
CA ARG A 308 -16.82 -17.08 -3.73
C ARG A 308 -17.38 -16.71 -5.09
N ALA A 309 -17.67 -15.43 -5.34
CA ALA A 309 -18.20 -14.95 -6.61
C ALA A 309 -17.26 -15.19 -7.81
N PHE A 310 -15.95 -15.29 -7.54
CA PHE A 310 -14.90 -15.53 -8.55
C PHE A 310 -14.53 -17.01 -8.72
N ARG A 311 -15.08 -17.92 -7.92
CA ARG A 311 -14.87 -19.35 -8.16
C ARG A 311 -15.60 -19.76 -9.44
N PRO A 312 -14.93 -20.49 -10.37
CA PRO A 312 -15.65 -21.07 -11.50
C PRO A 312 -16.76 -21.96 -10.95
N ALA A 313 -17.94 -21.88 -11.57
CA ALA A 313 -19.00 -22.85 -11.32
C ALA A 313 -18.42 -24.24 -11.65
N LYS A 314 -18.55 -25.17 -10.70
CA LYS A 314 -18.16 -26.57 -10.92
C LYS A 314 -19.03 -27.19 -11.98
#